data_687656c8be8a5e9282936e73db8091d8
#
_entry.id   687656c8be8a5e9282936e73db8091d8
#
_cell.length_a   1.000
_cell.length_b   1.000
_cell.length_c   1.000
_cell.angle_alpha   90.00
_cell.angle_beta   90.00
_cell.angle_gamma   90.00
#
_symmetry.space_group_name_H-M   'P 1'
#
loop_
_entity.id
_entity.type
_entity.pdbx_description
1 polymer ?
#
loop_
_entity_poly.entity_id
_entity_poly.type
_entity_poly.pdbx_seq_one_letter_code
_entity_poly.pdbx_strand_id
1 'polypeptide(L)' 'MLNKNAIVEVEIVDLTHEGAGVAKVDGFVFFVDNALPGEIIKMRVLKLKKNIGFGKVEELSLIHI' A
#
# COMPACT_ATOMS: atom_id res chain seq x y z
N MET A 1 2.95 -5.12 13.96
CA MET A 1 3.36 -3.74 13.94
C MET A 1 4.13 -3.42 12.68
N LEU A 2 3.83 -2.28 12.07
CA LEU A 2 4.45 -1.93 10.80
C LEU A 2 5.79 -1.28 11.03
N ASN A 3 6.77 -1.74 10.27
CA ASN A 3 8.11 -1.19 10.34
C ASN A 3 8.56 -0.80 8.96
N LYS A 4 9.52 0.12 8.92
CA LYS A 4 10.14 0.47 7.67
C LYS A 4 10.72 -0.79 7.02
N ASN A 5 10.55 -0.91 5.73
CA ASN A 5 10.98 -2.06 4.94
C ASN A 5 10.19 -3.33 5.18
N ALA A 6 9.12 -3.26 5.97
CA ALA A 6 8.25 -4.41 6.12
C ALA A 6 7.45 -4.61 4.84
N ILE A 7 7.10 -5.85 4.55
CA ILE A 7 6.27 -6.15 3.41
C ILE A 7 4.92 -6.60 3.92
N VAL A 8 3.88 -5.91 3.47
CA VAL A 8 2.53 -6.13 3.96
C VAL A 8 1.61 -6.29 2.76
N GLU A 9 0.72 -7.25 2.84
CA GLU A 9 -0.28 -7.42 1.80
C GLU A 9 -1.44 -6.49 2.10
N VAL A 10 -1.79 -5.65 1.13
CA VAL A 10 -2.83 -4.66 1.33
C VAL A 10 -3.73 -4.60 0.10
N GLU A 11 -4.94 -4.13 0.31
CA GLU A 11 -5.88 -3.90 -0.77
C GLU A 11 -5.93 -2.41 -1.05
N ILE A 12 -5.83 -2.05 -2.33
CA ILE A 12 -5.90 -0.65 -2.73
C ILE A 12 -7.36 -0.27 -2.85
N VAL A 13 -7.77 0.74 -2.07
CA VAL A 13 -9.17 1.10 -1.99
C VAL A 13 -9.49 2.40 -2.71
N ASP A 14 -8.48 3.16 -3.10
CA ASP A 14 -8.73 4.44 -3.74
C ASP A 14 -7.51 4.84 -4.54
N LEU A 15 -7.63 5.95 -5.26
CA LEU A 15 -6.55 6.44 -6.10
C LEU A 15 -6.47 7.95 -5.92
N THR A 16 -5.24 8.47 -5.80
CA THR A 16 -5.07 9.91 -5.68
C THR A 16 -5.02 10.55 -7.05
N HIS A 17 -5.07 11.87 -7.07
CA HIS A 17 -4.96 12.61 -8.31
C HIS A 17 -3.63 12.36 -9.01
N GLU A 18 -2.63 12.01 -8.25
CA GLU A 18 -1.31 11.81 -8.81
C GLU A 18 -1.10 10.37 -9.26
N GLY A 19 -2.10 9.55 -9.13
CA GLY A 19 -1.98 8.18 -9.57
C GLY A 19 -1.46 7.22 -8.52
N ALA A 20 -1.36 7.64 -7.29
CA ALA A 20 -0.93 6.75 -6.23
C ALA A 20 -2.14 6.02 -5.64
N GLY A 21 -1.99 4.74 -5.38
CA GLY A 21 -3.04 3.98 -4.74
C GLY A 21 -3.11 4.30 -3.26
N VAL A 22 -4.27 4.14 -2.69
CA VAL A 22 -4.50 4.37 -1.27
C VAL A 22 -4.90 3.07 -0.62
N ALA A 23 -4.19 2.71 0.44
CA ALA A 23 -4.50 1.52 1.23
C ALA A 23 -4.59 1.91 2.69
N LYS A 24 -5.44 1.21 3.43
CA LYS A 24 -5.58 1.46 4.86
C LYS A 24 -5.14 0.23 5.62
N VAL A 25 -4.21 0.42 6.54
CA VAL A 25 -3.64 -0.67 7.32
C VAL A 25 -3.45 -0.19 8.74
N ASP A 26 -4.06 -0.88 9.69
CA ASP A 26 -3.86 -0.60 11.12
C ASP A 26 -4.04 0.87 11.49
N GLY A 27 -5.02 1.51 10.89
CA GLY A 27 -5.27 2.91 11.17
C GLY A 27 -4.38 3.87 10.41
N PHE A 28 -3.46 3.36 9.62
CA PHE A 28 -2.64 4.20 8.76
C PHE A 28 -3.24 4.26 7.37
N VAL A 29 -3.04 5.41 6.74
CA VAL A 29 -3.36 5.56 5.32
C VAL A 29 -2.05 5.50 4.57
N PHE A 30 -1.93 4.53 3.67
CA PHE A 30 -0.71 4.37 2.89
C PHE A 30 -0.91 4.82 1.47
N PHE A 31 0.05 5.55 0.96
CA PHE A 31 0.08 5.94 -0.44
C PHE A 31 1.08 5.04 -1.14
N VAL A 32 0.60 4.33 -2.13
CA VAL A 32 1.39 3.30 -2.80
C VAL A 32 1.50 3.66 -4.27
N ASP A 33 2.71 3.87 -4.74
CA ASP A 33 2.94 4.21 -6.13
C ASP A 33 2.60 3.04 -7.05
N ASN A 34 2.02 3.37 -8.19
CA ASN A 34 1.76 2.39 -9.26
C ASN A 34 0.79 1.29 -8.88
N ALA A 35 -0.09 1.58 -7.94
CA ALA A 35 -1.12 0.62 -7.54
C ALA A 35 -2.48 1.14 -8.00
N LEU A 36 -3.36 0.23 -8.37
CA LEU A 36 -4.68 0.58 -8.86
C LEU A 36 -5.74 0.12 -7.88
N PRO A 37 -6.86 0.85 -7.79
CA PRO A 37 -7.93 0.46 -6.88
C PRO A 37 -8.44 -0.94 -7.21
N GLY A 38 -8.71 -1.69 -6.17
CA GLY A 38 -9.20 -3.04 -6.32
C GLY A 38 -8.13 -4.09 -6.38
N GLU A 39 -6.88 -3.69 -6.42
CA GLU A 39 -5.79 -4.65 -6.46
C GLU A 39 -5.34 -5.01 -5.07
N ILE A 40 -4.92 -6.24 -4.91
CA ILE A 40 -4.26 -6.68 -3.68
C ILE A 40 -2.79 -6.85 -4.03
N ILE A 41 -1.96 -6.15 -3.29
CA ILE A 41 -0.53 -6.11 -3.60
C ILE A 41 0.28 -6.36 -2.34
N LYS A 42 1.52 -6.71 -2.53
CA LYS A 42 2.47 -6.73 -1.43
C LYS A 42 3.23 -5.42 -1.47
N MET A 43 3.07 -4.66 -0.42
CA MET A 43 3.63 -3.33 -0.32
C MET A 43 4.84 -3.34 0.59
N ARG A 44 5.90 -2.71 0.15
CA ARG A 44 7.05 -2.49 1.02
C ARG A 44 6.88 -1.12 1.67
N VAL A 45 6.94 -1.09 2.97
CA VAL A 45 6.81 0.15 3.72
C VAL A 45 8.09 0.95 3.58
N LEU A 46 7.97 2.14 3.01
CA LEU A 46 9.12 3.00 2.80
C LEU A 46 9.28 4.02 3.92
N LYS A 47 8.18 4.55 4.40
CA LYS A 47 8.22 5.61 5.37
C LYS A 47 6.96 5.60 6.20
N LEU A 48 7.09 5.88 7.48
CA LEU A 48 5.95 5.97 8.38
C LEU A 48 5.94 7.33 9.04
N LYS A 49 4.76 7.94 9.08
CA LYS A 49 4.53 9.15 9.83
C LYS A 49 3.40 8.87 10.80
N LYS A 50 2.89 9.90 11.44
CA LYS A 50 1.90 9.74 12.49
C LYS A 50 0.73 8.84 12.10
N ASN A 51 0.02 9.21 11.05
CA ASN A 51 -1.12 8.45 10.58
C ASN A 51 -1.02 8.10 9.13
N ILE A 52 0.11 8.38 8.51
CA ILE A 52 0.29 8.23 7.09
C ILE A 52 1.56 7.46 6.84
N GLY A 53 1.52 6.59 5.88
CA GLY A 53 2.70 5.87 5.46
C GLY A 53 2.85 5.95 3.95
N PHE A 54 4.04 5.67 3.49
CA PHE A 54 4.34 5.60 2.08
C PHE A 54 4.91 4.24 1.78
N GLY A 55 4.47 3.66 0.68
CA GLY A 55 4.95 2.36 0.29
C GLY A 55 5.04 2.26 -1.21
N LYS A 56 5.57 1.14 -1.67
CA LYS A 56 5.61 0.88 -3.10
C LYS A 56 5.22 -0.57 -3.32
N VAL A 57 4.81 -0.85 -4.54
CA VAL A 57 4.46 -2.21 -4.91
C VAL A 57 5.73 -3.01 -4.96
N GLU A 58 5.82 -4.01 -4.10
CA GLU A 58 6.94 -4.92 -4.15
C GLU A 58 6.62 -6.07 -5.07
N GLU A 59 5.37 -6.50 -5.02
CA GLU A 59 4.96 -7.63 -5.82
C GLU A 59 3.46 -7.61 -5.94
N LEU A 60 2.95 -7.89 -7.12
CA LEU A 60 1.52 -8.02 -7.29
C LEU A 60 1.10 -9.37 -6.76
N SER A 61 0.18 -9.33 -5.84
CA SER A 61 -0.35 -10.56 -5.29
C SER A 61 -1.47 -10.99 -6.22
N LEU A 62 -1.12 -11.72 -7.24
CA LEU A 62 -2.10 -12.21 -8.15
C LEU A 62 -2.71 -13.43 -7.54
N ILE A 63 -3.86 -13.23 -7.01
CA ILE A 63 -4.55 -14.36 -6.47
C ILE A 63 -5.25 -15.02 -7.60
N HIS A 64 -4.74 -16.13 -7.93
CA HIS A 64 -5.39 -16.90 -8.92
C HIS A 64 -6.17 -17.93 -8.27
N ILE A 65 -7.22 -18.12 -8.80
CA ILE A 65 -7.99 -19.22 -8.34
C ILE A 65 -7.90 -20.32 -9.37
#